data_0e35edb6198e7485125605e155950d76
#
_entry.id   0e35edb6198e7485125605e155950d76
#
_cell.length_a   1.000
_cell.length_b   1.000
_cell.length_c   1.000
_cell.angle_alpha   90.00
_cell.angle_beta   90.00
_cell.angle_gamma   90.00
#
_symmetry.space_group_name_H-M   'P 1'
#
loop_
_entity.id
_entity.type
_entity.pdbx_description
1 polymer ?
#
loop_
_entity_poly.entity_id
_entity_poly.type
_entity_poly.pdbx_seq_one_letter_code
_entity_poly.pdbx_strand_id
1 'polypeptide(L)'
;MLGVASVAGGKDDYRVDMASEASTLDRRLGMTVPLPGPLHSHKEWLHELADVGYTDIWSAESDSADGFTPLALAAAWEPRLRLGTAIIPAYTRAPACMAQSVASMADAAPGRFCIGIGSSSNVIVERWNGVPFEQPYRKVRDMVRFLKEALEGEKVSREFDTFSVNGFRLGVRPEHTPPIFVAALREQMLRLAGKESDGAIINWLGADDVPQVASIVHDAAGGESREIVARIFVCPSDNTQVVREAAKFAIAAYMNVPVYAKFQEWLGRGPELEGMWAAWSGGDRKAALAAISDDVVDALIVHGTPDQCREQIGRYLDNGVTTAALALLPLDKELDQREAMRALAGA
;
A
#
# COMPACT_ATOMS: atom_id res chain seq x y z
N MET A 1 -57.94 -26.51 43.22
CA MET A 1 -58.78 -27.04 42.15
C MET A 1 -58.42 -26.32 40.89
N LEU A 2 -58.23 -27.06 39.77
CA LEU A 2 -58.03 -26.66 38.42
C LEU A 2 -56.56 -26.24 38.12
N GLY A 3 -55.77 -26.86 37.32
CA GLY A 3 -55.98 -27.98 36.37
C GLY A 3 -54.80 -27.80 35.42
N VAL A 4 -53.77 -28.67 35.55
CA VAL A 4 -52.53 -28.60 34.72
C VAL A 4 -52.88 -29.29 33.40
N ALA A 5 -52.73 -28.58 32.31
CA ALA A 5 -52.67 -29.15 30.98
C ALA A 5 -51.22 -29.09 30.46
N SER A 6 -50.64 -30.29 30.34
CA SER A 6 -49.39 -30.54 29.63
C SER A 6 -49.60 -30.42 28.12
N VAL A 7 -48.75 -29.62 27.46
CA VAL A 7 -48.58 -29.71 26.01
C VAL A 7 -47.09 -29.98 25.73
N ALA A 8 -46.84 -31.21 25.29
CA ALA A 8 -45.59 -31.60 24.65
C ALA A 8 -45.58 -31.02 23.23
N GLY A 9 -44.52 -30.29 22.90
CA GLY A 9 -44.33 -29.69 21.57
C GLY A 9 -42.87 -29.70 21.20
N GLY A 10 -42.55 -30.35 20.12
CA GLY A 10 -41.37 -30.75 19.45
C GLY A 10 -40.10 -29.87 19.61
N LYS A 11 -39.01 -30.58 19.77
CA LYS A 11 -37.67 -30.07 19.49
C LYS A 11 -37.52 -29.94 17.96
N ASP A 12 -37.75 -28.76 17.43
CA ASP A 12 -37.23 -28.43 16.10
C ASP A 12 -35.79 -27.99 16.25
N ASP A 13 -34.91 -28.87 15.76
CA ASP A 13 -33.49 -28.61 15.54
C ASP A 13 -33.32 -27.48 14.48
N TYR A 14 -33.27 -26.24 14.91
CA TYR A 14 -32.69 -25.17 14.10
C TYR A 14 -31.15 -25.29 14.17
N ARG A 15 -30.58 -26.17 13.34
CA ARG A 15 -29.20 -26.03 12.91
C ARG A 15 -29.12 -24.78 12.04
N VAL A 16 -28.75 -23.67 12.64
CA VAL A 16 -28.22 -22.52 11.91
C VAL A 16 -26.90 -22.99 11.34
N ASP A 17 -26.85 -23.17 10.02
CA ASP A 17 -25.63 -23.34 9.28
C ASP A 17 -24.77 -22.10 9.50
N MET A 18 -23.81 -22.21 10.42
CA MET A 18 -22.69 -21.27 10.57
C MET A 18 -21.70 -21.54 9.44
N ALA A 19 -22.16 -21.44 8.19
CA ALA A 19 -21.27 -21.24 7.06
C ALA A 19 -20.64 -19.86 7.24
N SER A 20 -19.33 -19.84 7.45
CA SER A 20 -18.46 -18.69 7.64
C SER A 20 -18.86 -17.52 6.76
N GLU A 21 -19.45 -16.49 7.32
CA GLU A 21 -19.31 -15.12 6.80
C GLU A 21 -17.85 -14.72 7.02
N ALA A 22 -16.99 -15.09 6.09
CA ALA A 22 -15.73 -14.40 5.91
C ALA A 22 -16.12 -12.94 5.66
N SER A 23 -15.83 -12.06 6.61
CA SER A 23 -16.02 -10.62 6.46
C SER A 23 -15.34 -10.20 5.15
N THR A 24 -16.14 -9.94 4.12
CA THR A 24 -15.66 -9.38 2.88
C THR A 24 -15.25 -7.94 3.20
N LEU A 25 -13.94 -7.69 3.24
CA LEU A 25 -13.43 -6.32 3.37
C LEU A 25 -13.96 -5.49 2.20
N ASP A 26 -14.44 -4.28 2.50
CA ASP A 26 -14.96 -3.37 1.48
C ASP A 26 -13.87 -3.05 0.45
N ARG A 27 -14.24 -3.09 -0.83
CA ARG A 27 -13.36 -2.65 -1.92
C ARG A 27 -13.22 -1.13 -1.88
N ARG A 28 -11.99 -0.65 -1.96
CA ARG A 28 -11.66 0.76 -1.82
C ARG A 28 -10.83 1.24 -3.01
N LEU A 29 -11.10 2.47 -3.42
CA LEU A 29 -10.34 3.15 -4.46
C LEU A 29 -9.60 4.34 -3.84
N GLY A 30 -8.29 4.37 -4.00
CA GLY A 30 -7.43 5.43 -3.47
C GLY A 30 -6.60 6.11 -4.54
N MET A 31 -6.17 7.35 -4.27
CA MET A 31 -5.23 8.09 -5.10
C MET A 31 -3.94 8.35 -4.35
N THR A 32 -2.79 8.22 -5.04
CA THR A 32 -1.49 8.57 -4.47
C THR A 32 -1.29 10.09 -4.44
N VAL A 33 -0.82 10.61 -3.32
CA VAL A 33 -0.47 12.02 -3.12
C VAL A 33 1.04 12.16 -2.85
N PRO A 34 1.69 13.33 -3.11
CA PRO A 34 1.07 14.60 -3.49
C PRO A 34 0.50 14.59 -4.90
N LEU A 35 -0.59 15.33 -5.08
CA LEU A 35 -1.18 15.62 -6.39
C LEU A 35 -0.30 16.65 -7.14
N PRO A 36 -0.51 16.87 -8.46
CA PRO A 36 0.21 17.88 -9.20
C PRO A 36 0.08 19.29 -8.61
N GLY A 37 1.17 20.04 -8.61
CA GLY A 37 1.23 21.40 -8.08
C GLY A 37 1.61 21.49 -6.61
N PRO A 38 1.66 22.71 -6.05
CA PRO A 38 2.08 22.91 -4.66
C PRO A 38 1.00 22.45 -3.67
N LEU A 39 1.43 21.91 -2.51
CA LEU A 39 0.54 21.29 -1.52
C LEU A 39 -0.65 22.18 -1.12
N HIS A 40 -0.46 23.49 -0.99
CA HIS A 40 -1.53 24.42 -0.60
C HIS A 40 -2.66 24.54 -1.63
N SER A 41 -2.45 24.09 -2.88
CA SER A 41 -3.46 24.10 -3.93
C SER A 41 -4.26 22.79 -4.04
N HIS A 42 -3.96 21.79 -3.21
CA HIS A 42 -4.58 20.46 -3.32
C HIS A 42 -5.99 20.39 -2.75
N LYS A 43 -6.45 21.39 -1.99
CA LYS A 43 -7.75 21.35 -1.30
C LYS A 43 -8.91 20.99 -2.24
N GLU A 44 -9.03 21.73 -3.34
CA GLU A 44 -10.11 21.52 -4.32
C GLU A 44 -10.01 20.15 -5.03
N TRP A 45 -8.80 19.68 -5.28
CA TRP A 45 -8.58 18.37 -5.86
C TRP A 45 -9.04 17.25 -4.92
N LEU A 46 -8.77 17.39 -3.61
CA LEU A 46 -9.19 16.40 -2.61
C LEU A 46 -10.71 16.32 -2.49
N HIS A 47 -11.40 17.48 -2.49
CA HIS A 47 -12.86 17.51 -2.52
C HIS A 47 -13.40 16.81 -3.76
N GLU A 48 -12.81 17.10 -4.92
CA GLU A 48 -13.22 16.51 -6.17
C GLU A 48 -12.98 14.99 -6.21
N LEU A 49 -11.84 14.50 -5.71
CA LEU A 49 -11.58 13.06 -5.60
C LEU A 49 -12.68 12.37 -4.78
N ALA A 50 -13.05 12.93 -3.64
CA ALA A 50 -14.15 12.40 -2.82
C ALA A 50 -15.51 12.47 -3.54
N ASP A 51 -15.78 13.56 -4.27
CA ASP A 51 -17.03 13.76 -5.03
C ASP A 51 -17.20 12.75 -6.16
N VAL A 52 -16.11 12.34 -6.82
CA VAL A 52 -16.15 11.36 -7.90
C VAL A 52 -16.02 9.90 -7.43
N GLY A 53 -15.87 9.65 -6.13
CA GLY A 53 -15.96 8.31 -5.56
C GLY A 53 -14.67 7.70 -5.02
N TYR A 54 -13.57 8.44 -4.99
CA TYR A 54 -12.39 7.96 -4.25
C TYR A 54 -12.69 7.92 -2.74
N THR A 55 -12.26 6.85 -2.12
CA THR A 55 -12.46 6.62 -0.68
C THR A 55 -11.20 6.86 0.14
N ASP A 56 -10.03 6.86 -0.52
CA ASP A 56 -8.72 6.91 0.13
C ASP A 56 -7.75 7.83 -0.58
N ILE A 57 -6.78 8.34 0.17
CA ILE A 57 -5.53 8.87 -0.37
C ILE A 57 -4.34 8.26 0.33
N TRP A 58 -3.27 8.04 -0.43
CA TRP A 58 -2.08 7.35 0.00
C TRP A 58 -0.82 8.16 -0.30
N SER A 59 -0.06 8.52 0.73
CA SER A 59 1.23 9.20 0.56
C SER A 59 2.39 8.21 0.51
N ALA A 60 3.50 8.64 -0.05
CA ALA A 60 4.76 7.89 -0.01
C ALA A 60 5.90 8.83 0.35
N GLU A 61 6.88 8.34 1.11
CA GLU A 61 8.06 9.11 1.47
C GLU A 61 9.23 8.68 0.58
N SER A 62 9.55 9.49 -0.43
CA SER A 62 10.66 9.29 -1.34
C SER A 62 11.46 10.59 -1.51
N ASP A 63 11.32 11.29 -2.61
CA ASP A 63 12.08 12.47 -3.02
C ASP A 63 11.21 13.73 -3.22
N SER A 64 9.90 13.63 -2.98
CA SER A 64 8.97 14.74 -3.16
C SER A 64 8.54 15.36 -1.81
N ALA A 65 7.38 15.00 -1.31
CA ALA A 65 6.92 15.41 0.02
C ALA A 65 7.23 14.33 1.06
N ASP A 66 7.31 14.72 2.34
CA ASP A 66 7.28 13.74 3.42
C ASP A 66 5.92 13.04 3.47
N GLY A 67 5.88 11.87 4.09
CA GLY A 67 4.68 11.06 4.05
C GLY A 67 3.52 11.53 4.93
N PHE A 68 3.73 12.47 5.86
CA PHE A 68 2.68 12.92 6.77
C PHE A 68 2.07 14.27 6.39
N THR A 69 2.86 15.21 5.89
CA THR A 69 2.38 16.58 5.60
C THR A 69 1.22 16.64 4.61
N PRO A 70 1.23 15.94 3.46
CA PRO A 70 0.08 15.92 2.56
C PRO A 70 -1.18 15.35 3.20
N LEU A 71 -1.03 14.32 4.04
CA LEU A 71 -2.15 13.70 4.74
C LEU A 71 -2.71 14.57 5.86
N ALA A 72 -1.85 15.32 6.58
CA ALA A 72 -2.30 16.28 7.59
C ALA A 72 -3.14 17.40 6.99
N LEU A 73 -2.76 17.91 5.81
CA LEU A 73 -3.56 18.88 5.08
C LEU A 73 -4.90 18.27 4.64
N ALA A 74 -4.87 17.05 4.11
CA ALA A 74 -6.07 16.34 3.69
C ALA A 74 -7.00 16.02 4.88
N ALA A 75 -6.45 15.67 6.04
CA ALA A 75 -7.24 15.46 7.27
C ALA A 75 -8.11 16.66 7.62
N ALA A 76 -7.54 17.86 7.45
CA ALA A 76 -8.21 19.13 7.73
C ALA A 76 -9.18 19.57 6.63
N TRP A 77 -8.92 19.20 5.37
CA TRP A 77 -9.68 19.71 4.22
C TRP A 77 -10.79 18.78 3.75
N GLU A 78 -10.59 17.44 3.84
CA GLU A 78 -11.55 16.48 3.29
C GLU A 78 -11.80 15.32 4.27
N PRO A 79 -12.87 15.42 5.08
CA PRO A 79 -13.15 14.43 6.13
C PRO A 79 -13.72 13.09 5.61
N ARG A 80 -14.08 13.00 4.33
CA ARG A 80 -14.65 11.76 3.74
C ARG A 80 -13.57 10.75 3.37
N LEU A 81 -12.31 11.19 3.15
CA LEU A 81 -11.24 10.32 2.71
C LEU A 81 -10.53 9.64 3.88
N ARG A 82 -10.26 8.34 3.74
CA ARG A 82 -9.28 7.63 4.55
C ARG A 82 -7.88 8.02 4.12
N LEU A 83 -6.96 8.09 5.06
CA LEU A 83 -5.60 8.59 4.88
C LEU A 83 -4.62 7.47 5.18
N GLY A 84 -3.76 7.11 4.23
CA GLY A 84 -2.76 6.07 4.41
C GLY A 84 -1.37 6.47 3.95
N THR A 85 -0.36 5.87 4.52
CA THR A 85 1.01 5.97 4.00
C THR A 85 1.42 4.69 3.28
N ALA A 86 2.04 4.81 2.11
CA ALA A 86 2.51 3.70 1.28
C ALA A 86 3.88 3.98 0.65
N ILE A 87 4.93 4.21 1.47
CA ILE A 87 5.10 3.90 2.90
C ILE A 87 5.97 4.97 3.58
N ILE A 88 6.04 4.90 4.92
CA ILE A 88 7.10 5.56 5.68
C ILE A 88 8.24 4.55 5.92
N PRO A 89 9.50 4.93 5.62
CA PRO A 89 10.65 4.09 5.94
C PRO A 89 10.82 3.88 7.45
N ALA A 90 11.01 2.63 7.88
CA ALA A 90 11.26 2.30 9.29
C ALA A 90 12.58 2.85 9.84
N TYR A 91 13.41 3.44 8.97
CA TYR A 91 14.76 3.93 9.29
C TYR A 91 14.84 5.43 9.49
N THR A 92 14.07 6.21 8.73
CA THR A 92 14.24 7.68 8.64
C THR A 92 13.66 8.44 9.81
N ARG A 93 12.82 7.78 10.63
CA ARG A 93 12.35 8.32 11.90
C ARG A 93 12.74 7.40 13.06
N ALA A 94 13.29 7.98 14.12
CA ALA A 94 13.52 7.24 15.37
C ALA A 94 12.18 6.73 15.95
N PRO A 95 12.18 5.63 16.71
CA PRO A 95 10.94 4.97 17.17
C PRO A 95 9.96 5.92 17.87
N ALA A 96 10.41 6.69 18.85
CA ALA A 96 9.55 7.64 19.55
C ALA A 96 8.95 8.72 18.62
N CYS A 97 9.75 9.26 17.69
CA CYS A 97 9.28 10.23 16.71
C CYS A 97 8.24 9.61 15.76
N MET A 98 8.44 8.36 15.33
CA MET A 98 7.48 7.62 14.52
C MET A 98 6.14 7.47 15.27
N ALA A 99 6.18 7.01 16.51
CA ALA A 99 4.96 6.85 17.33
C ALA A 99 4.22 8.19 17.55
N GLN A 100 4.96 9.29 17.78
CA GLN A 100 4.38 10.63 17.89
C GLN A 100 3.71 11.07 16.59
N SER A 101 4.35 10.87 15.43
CA SER A 101 3.77 11.21 14.13
C SER A 101 2.49 10.42 13.85
N VAL A 102 2.52 9.11 14.12
CA VAL A 102 1.36 8.21 13.95
C VAL A 102 0.20 8.61 14.87
N ALA A 103 0.48 8.84 16.16
CA ALA A 103 -0.54 9.26 17.12
C ALA A 103 -1.15 10.62 16.76
N SER A 104 -0.33 11.58 16.33
CA SER A 104 -0.81 12.91 15.91
C SER A 104 -1.71 12.84 14.67
N MET A 105 -1.38 12.00 13.70
CA MET A 105 -2.23 11.80 12.53
C MET A 105 -3.53 11.06 12.86
N ALA A 106 -3.47 10.08 13.75
CA ALA A 106 -4.67 9.37 14.21
C ALA A 106 -5.61 10.29 15.03
N ASP A 107 -5.04 11.22 15.80
CA ASP A 107 -5.79 12.25 16.53
C ASP A 107 -6.41 13.30 15.59
N ALA A 108 -5.68 13.72 14.54
CA ALA A 108 -6.16 14.65 13.52
C ALA A 108 -7.22 14.04 12.57
N ALA A 109 -7.24 12.72 12.41
CA ALA A 109 -8.18 12.01 11.55
C ALA A 109 -8.72 10.74 12.25
N PRO A 110 -9.55 10.87 13.30
CA PRO A 110 -10.03 9.77 14.12
C PRO A 110 -10.73 8.69 13.27
N GLY A 111 -10.25 7.44 13.39
CA GLY A 111 -10.78 6.29 12.65
C GLY A 111 -10.50 6.26 11.15
N ARG A 112 -9.82 7.28 10.59
CA ARG A 112 -9.56 7.42 9.14
C ARG A 112 -8.09 7.31 8.75
N PHE A 113 -7.17 7.27 9.69
CA PHE A 113 -5.74 7.16 9.40
C PHE A 113 -5.27 5.73 9.53
N CYS A 114 -4.38 5.30 8.63
CA CYS A 114 -3.63 4.05 8.71
C CYS A 114 -2.15 4.29 8.36
N ILE A 115 -1.26 3.58 9.05
CA ILE A 115 0.18 3.71 8.85
C ILE A 115 0.73 2.53 8.06
N GLY A 116 1.30 2.80 6.90
CA GLY A 116 2.09 1.82 6.14
C GLY A 116 3.58 2.04 6.36
N ILE A 117 4.27 0.98 6.76
CA ILE A 117 5.70 0.97 7.08
C ILE A 117 6.42 -0.01 6.18
N GLY A 118 7.61 0.35 5.74
CA GLY A 118 8.46 -0.53 4.96
C GLY A 118 9.94 -0.29 5.21
N SER A 119 10.76 -1.12 4.58
CA SER A 119 12.22 -0.94 4.64
C SER A 119 12.72 0.19 3.76
N SER A 120 11.95 0.59 2.73
CA SER A 120 12.43 1.46 1.66
C SER A 120 13.64 0.85 0.91
N SER A 121 14.56 1.65 0.42
CA SER A 121 15.74 1.21 -0.31
C SER A 121 17.03 1.77 0.31
N ASN A 122 18.16 1.13 0.02
CA ASN A 122 19.47 1.63 0.42
C ASN A 122 19.78 3.02 -0.18
N VAL A 123 19.17 3.38 -1.32
CA VAL A 123 19.34 4.72 -1.90
C VAL A 123 18.71 5.76 -0.99
N ILE A 124 17.45 5.58 -0.61
CA ILE A 124 16.75 6.53 0.25
C ILE A 124 17.33 6.54 1.65
N VAL A 125 17.50 5.36 2.26
CA VAL A 125 17.90 5.24 3.67
C VAL A 125 19.38 5.61 3.85
N GLU A 126 20.27 5.03 3.06
CA GLU A 126 21.71 5.16 3.29
C GLU A 126 22.30 6.36 2.55
N ARG A 127 22.03 6.49 1.22
CA ARG A 127 22.66 7.54 0.43
C ARG A 127 22.05 8.92 0.68
N TRP A 128 20.74 9.03 0.86
CA TRP A 128 20.07 10.31 1.04
C TRP A 128 19.94 10.74 2.50
N ASN A 129 19.74 9.76 3.41
CA ASN A 129 19.50 10.05 4.83
C ASN A 129 20.71 9.71 5.75
N GLY A 130 21.76 9.07 5.22
CA GLY A 130 22.97 8.75 6.00
C GLY A 130 22.75 7.72 7.10
N VAL A 131 21.67 6.95 7.04
CA VAL A 131 21.34 5.91 8.03
C VAL A 131 21.77 4.56 7.48
N PRO A 132 22.50 3.72 8.25
CA PRO A 132 22.87 2.38 7.81
C PRO A 132 21.67 1.53 7.43
N PHE A 133 21.69 0.94 6.22
CA PHE A 133 20.62 0.07 5.72
C PHE A 133 20.89 -1.39 6.10
N GLU A 134 20.68 -1.70 7.37
CA GLU A 134 20.98 -3.01 7.95
C GLU A 134 19.71 -3.72 8.42
N GLN A 135 19.69 -5.05 8.31
CA GLN A 135 18.64 -5.93 8.84
C GLN A 135 17.19 -5.48 8.49
N PRO A 136 16.85 -5.20 7.22
CA PRO A 136 15.59 -4.54 6.87
C PRO A 136 14.34 -5.28 7.35
N TYR A 137 14.35 -6.61 7.33
CA TYR A 137 13.26 -7.40 7.88
C TYR A 137 13.06 -7.16 9.39
N ARG A 138 14.15 -7.26 10.17
CA ARG A 138 14.09 -7.06 11.62
C ARG A 138 13.72 -5.63 11.97
N LYS A 139 14.25 -4.66 11.23
CA LYS A 139 13.95 -3.24 11.44
C LYS A 139 12.46 -2.93 11.29
N VAL A 140 11.84 -3.42 10.24
CA VAL A 140 10.38 -3.26 10.02
C VAL A 140 9.59 -3.99 11.10
N ARG A 141 9.92 -5.25 11.38
CA ARG A 141 9.28 -6.04 12.44
C ARG A 141 9.31 -5.34 13.79
N ASP A 142 10.49 -4.89 14.19
CA ASP A 142 10.71 -4.25 15.50
C ASP A 142 9.95 -2.93 15.60
N MET A 143 9.88 -2.15 14.49
CA MET A 143 9.10 -0.92 14.43
C MET A 143 7.59 -1.19 14.55
N VAL A 144 7.08 -2.22 13.86
CA VAL A 144 5.67 -2.64 13.99
C VAL A 144 5.34 -3.03 15.45
N ARG A 145 6.18 -3.85 16.06
CA ARG A 145 6.00 -4.28 17.46
C ARG A 145 6.04 -3.11 18.44
N PHE A 146 7.02 -2.23 18.25
CA PHE A 146 7.13 -1.01 19.07
C PHE A 146 5.90 -0.12 18.94
N LEU A 147 5.41 0.09 17.71
CA LEU A 147 4.23 0.95 17.49
C LEU A 147 2.98 0.35 18.12
N LYS A 148 2.77 -0.95 18.04
CA LYS A 148 1.64 -1.60 18.73
C LYS A 148 1.67 -1.33 20.23
N GLU A 149 2.80 -1.56 20.88
CA GLU A 149 2.97 -1.31 22.33
C GLU A 149 2.79 0.19 22.67
N ALA A 150 3.38 1.09 21.88
CA ALA A 150 3.32 2.52 22.13
C ALA A 150 1.91 3.12 21.94
N LEU A 151 1.19 2.68 20.92
CA LEU A 151 -0.17 3.17 20.60
C LEU A 151 -1.23 2.68 21.59
N GLU A 152 -0.99 1.58 22.30
CA GLU A 152 -1.81 1.13 23.43
C GLU A 152 -1.69 2.06 24.67
N GLY A 153 -0.73 3.01 24.64
CA GLY A 153 -0.53 4.00 25.69
C GLY A 153 0.31 3.49 26.87
N GLU A 154 0.92 2.32 26.72
CA GLU A 154 1.80 1.74 27.73
C GLU A 154 3.18 2.42 27.75
N LYS A 155 3.87 2.33 28.88
CA LYS A 155 5.26 2.79 29.00
C LYS A 155 6.18 1.74 28.42
N VAL A 156 6.76 2.02 27.25
CA VAL A 156 7.68 1.11 26.59
C VAL A 156 9.09 1.25 27.15
N SER A 157 9.61 0.16 27.69
CA SER A 157 11.02 0.00 28.09
C SER A 157 11.46 -1.37 27.60
N ARG A 158 12.04 -1.42 26.42
CA ARG A 158 12.35 -2.68 25.74
C ARG A 158 13.56 -2.56 24.83
N GLU A 159 14.36 -3.61 24.80
CA GLU A 159 15.40 -3.83 23.82
C GLU A 159 14.85 -4.68 22.68
N PHE A 160 14.88 -4.12 21.46
CA PHE A 160 14.55 -4.79 20.22
C PHE A 160 15.83 -5.22 19.51
N ASP A 161 15.75 -6.05 18.49
CA ASP A 161 16.95 -6.50 17.77
C ASP A 161 17.71 -5.35 17.09
N THR A 162 16.98 -4.28 16.67
CA THR A 162 17.52 -3.20 15.84
C THR A 162 17.57 -1.82 16.53
N PHE A 163 16.99 -1.68 17.68
CA PHE A 163 17.03 -0.48 18.53
C PHE A 163 16.54 -0.78 19.94
N SER A 164 16.79 0.14 20.86
CA SER A 164 16.24 0.08 22.22
C SER A 164 15.42 1.32 22.52
N VAL A 165 14.39 1.16 23.34
CA VAL A 165 13.56 2.24 23.87
C VAL A 165 13.53 2.11 25.39
N ASN A 166 13.73 3.22 26.09
CA ASN A 166 13.72 3.24 27.54
C ASN A 166 12.80 4.31 28.10
N GLY A 167 11.69 3.90 28.69
CA GLY A 167 10.76 4.77 29.42
C GLY A 167 9.87 5.65 28.55
N PHE A 168 9.73 5.34 27.26
CA PHE A 168 8.86 6.10 26.35
C PHE A 168 7.38 5.83 26.64
N ARG A 169 6.57 6.89 26.71
CA ARG A 169 5.12 6.82 26.74
C ARG A 169 4.57 7.96 25.89
N LEU A 170 3.59 7.66 25.03
CA LEU A 170 2.87 8.68 24.27
C LEU A 170 2.11 9.62 25.22
N GLY A 171 2.25 10.93 24.99
CA GLY A 171 1.47 11.95 25.72
C GLY A 171 0.03 12.09 25.22
N VAL A 172 -0.21 11.73 23.96
CA VAL A 172 -1.54 11.72 23.32
C VAL A 172 -1.86 10.28 22.94
N ARG A 173 -2.97 9.75 23.41
CA ARG A 173 -3.51 8.44 23.00
C ARG A 173 -4.63 8.69 22.01
N PRO A 174 -4.52 8.21 20.75
CA PRO A 174 -5.60 8.36 19.81
C PRO A 174 -6.86 7.60 20.28
N GLU A 175 -8.02 8.16 20.01
CA GLU A 175 -9.31 7.52 20.30
C GLU A 175 -9.45 6.18 19.58
N HIS A 176 -8.99 6.14 18.32
CA HIS A 176 -8.94 4.93 17.50
C HIS A 176 -7.48 4.61 17.16
N THR A 177 -7.01 3.46 17.60
CA THR A 177 -5.68 2.95 17.22
C THR A 177 -5.64 2.73 15.71
N PRO A 178 -4.72 3.41 14.98
CA PRO A 178 -4.66 3.27 13.53
C PRO A 178 -4.15 1.89 13.14
N PRO A 179 -4.72 1.27 12.08
CA PRO A 179 -4.19 0.05 11.50
C PRO A 179 -2.75 0.23 11.02
N ILE A 180 -1.93 -0.80 11.20
CA ILE A 180 -0.52 -0.83 10.79
C ILE A 180 -0.38 -1.79 9.61
N PHE A 181 0.07 -1.29 8.46
CA PHE A 181 0.34 -2.08 7.27
C PHE A 181 1.84 -2.21 7.02
N VAL A 182 2.25 -3.37 6.50
CA VAL A 182 3.64 -3.64 6.15
C VAL A 182 3.81 -3.70 4.64
N ALA A 183 4.75 -2.90 4.11
CA ALA A 183 5.14 -3.05 2.71
C ALA A 183 5.91 -4.35 2.50
N ALA A 184 5.41 -5.16 1.60
CA ALA A 184 5.90 -6.50 1.37
C ALA A 184 5.95 -6.82 -0.12
N LEU A 185 7.08 -7.36 -0.59
CA LEU A 185 7.25 -7.80 -1.96
C LEU A 185 7.35 -9.33 -2.05
N ARG A 186 8.07 -9.97 -1.11
CA ARG A 186 8.37 -11.41 -1.16
C ARG A 186 7.97 -12.11 0.15
N GLU A 187 7.96 -13.42 0.09
CA GLU A 187 7.42 -14.33 1.09
C GLU A 187 7.70 -13.93 2.55
N GLN A 188 8.94 -13.60 2.90
CA GLN A 188 9.30 -13.31 4.28
C GLN A 188 8.60 -12.06 4.84
N MET A 189 8.52 -10.98 4.04
CA MET A 189 7.80 -9.76 4.43
C MET A 189 6.28 -9.94 4.33
N LEU A 190 5.78 -10.70 3.35
CA LEU A 190 4.36 -11.03 3.23
C LEU A 190 3.87 -11.83 4.45
N ARG A 191 4.66 -12.80 4.91
CA ARG A 191 4.38 -13.53 6.17
C ARG A 191 4.43 -12.63 7.40
N LEU A 192 5.36 -11.66 7.44
CA LEU A 192 5.38 -10.66 8.51
C LEU A 192 4.10 -9.83 8.51
N ALA A 193 3.68 -9.35 7.33
CA ALA A 193 2.46 -8.57 7.18
C ALA A 193 1.24 -9.35 7.68
N GLY A 194 1.06 -10.59 7.24
CA GLY A 194 -0.05 -11.42 7.68
C GLY A 194 -0.05 -11.71 9.19
N LYS A 195 1.14 -12.00 9.74
CA LYS A 195 1.26 -12.45 11.13
C LYS A 195 1.25 -11.32 12.15
N GLU A 196 1.87 -10.19 11.86
CA GLU A 196 2.16 -9.16 12.85
C GLU A 196 1.57 -7.77 12.51
N SER A 197 0.78 -7.64 11.43
CA SER A 197 0.15 -6.36 11.08
C SER A 197 -1.29 -6.54 10.61
N ASP A 198 -1.97 -5.44 10.33
CA ASP A 198 -3.38 -5.43 9.91
C ASP A 198 -3.54 -5.63 8.41
N GLY A 199 -2.44 -5.58 7.65
CA GLY A 199 -2.45 -5.82 6.21
C GLY A 199 -1.09 -5.63 5.54
N ALA A 200 -1.08 -5.83 4.24
CA ALA A 200 0.09 -5.69 3.38
C ALA A 200 -0.07 -4.55 2.38
N ILE A 201 1.05 -3.87 2.07
CA ILE A 201 1.12 -2.94 0.94
C ILE A 201 2.04 -3.55 -0.10
N ILE A 202 1.52 -3.71 -1.31
CA ILE A 202 2.21 -4.32 -2.45
C ILE A 202 2.33 -3.33 -3.60
N ASN A 203 3.38 -3.46 -4.41
CA ASN A 203 3.55 -2.65 -5.61
C ASN A 203 4.42 -3.37 -6.66
N TRP A 204 4.50 -2.83 -7.86
CA TRP A 204 5.29 -3.37 -8.96
C TRP A 204 5.01 -4.84 -9.29
N LEU A 205 3.72 -5.19 -9.34
CA LEU A 205 3.23 -6.50 -9.76
C LEU A 205 1.97 -6.32 -10.61
N GLY A 206 1.66 -7.31 -11.42
CA GLY A 206 0.43 -7.37 -12.21
C GLY A 206 -0.75 -7.92 -11.43
N ALA A 207 -1.96 -7.72 -11.96
CA ALA A 207 -3.16 -8.29 -11.35
C ALA A 207 -3.09 -9.82 -11.18
N ASP A 208 -2.46 -10.51 -12.13
CA ASP A 208 -2.34 -11.98 -12.13
C ASP A 208 -1.35 -12.51 -11.08
N ASP A 209 -0.47 -11.65 -10.54
CA ASP A 209 0.45 -12.00 -9.45
C ASP A 209 -0.21 -11.90 -8.06
N VAL A 210 -1.31 -11.16 -7.96
CA VAL A 210 -1.97 -10.86 -6.68
C VAL A 210 -2.39 -12.13 -5.92
N PRO A 211 -2.96 -13.17 -6.53
CA PRO A 211 -3.36 -14.38 -5.80
C PRO A 211 -2.19 -15.06 -5.07
N GLN A 212 -0.99 -15.11 -5.69
CA GLN A 212 0.21 -15.67 -5.07
C GLN A 212 0.63 -14.87 -3.83
N VAL A 213 0.57 -13.55 -3.91
CA VAL A 213 0.95 -12.65 -2.82
C VAL A 213 -0.09 -12.67 -1.69
N ALA A 214 -1.37 -12.60 -2.06
CA ALA A 214 -2.49 -12.58 -1.13
C ALA A 214 -2.57 -13.88 -0.30
N SER A 215 -2.39 -15.04 -0.93
CA SER A 215 -2.42 -16.34 -0.22
C SER A 215 -1.37 -16.40 0.89
N ILE A 216 -0.15 -15.91 0.64
CA ILE A 216 0.92 -15.91 1.66
C ILE A 216 0.56 -15.03 2.87
N VAL A 217 -0.06 -13.87 2.62
CA VAL A 217 -0.52 -12.96 3.69
C VAL A 217 -1.61 -13.61 4.51
N HIS A 218 -2.65 -14.17 3.87
CA HIS A 218 -3.80 -14.78 4.54
C HIS A 218 -3.43 -16.06 5.27
N ASP A 219 -2.58 -16.93 4.68
CA ASP A 219 -2.06 -18.12 5.35
C ASP A 219 -1.28 -17.77 6.62
N ALA A 220 -0.46 -16.71 6.56
CA ALA A 220 0.31 -16.25 7.71
C ALA A 220 -0.57 -15.59 8.80
N ALA A 221 -1.74 -15.08 8.44
CA ALA A 221 -2.73 -14.53 9.36
C ALA A 221 -3.53 -15.59 10.12
N GLY A 222 -3.35 -16.88 9.78
CA GLY A 222 -4.05 -17.96 10.47
C GLY A 222 -5.56 -18.01 10.22
N GLY A 223 -6.00 -17.53 9.07
CA GLY A 223 -7.41 -17.48 8.66
C GLY A 223 -8.13 -16.16 8.98
N GLU A 224 -7.44 -15.22 9.64
CA GLU A 224 -7.97 -13.87 9.81
C GLU A 224 -7.86 -13.08 8.50
N SER A 225 -8.85 -12.25 8.23
CA SER A 225 -8.83 -11.34 7.08
C SER A 225 -7.77 -10.24 7.26
N ARG A 226 -6.99 -9.98 6.22
CA ARG A 226 -5.99 -8.89 6.18
C ARG A 226 -6.25 -8.00 4.99
N GLU A 227 -6.16 -6.70 5.18
CA GLU A 227 -6.22 -5.75 4.07
C GLU A 227 -5.00 -5.90 3.15
N ILE A 228 -5.23 -5.84 1.83
CA ILE A 228 -4.17 -5.80 0.82
C ILE A 228 -4.33 -4.54 0.00
N VAL A 229 -3.41 -3.62 0.21
CA VAL A 229 -3.32 -2.36 -0.52
C VAL A 229 -2.35 -2.51 -1.67
N ALA A 230 -2.81 -2.39 -2.90
CA ALA A 230 -1.94 -2.40 -4.08
C ALA A 230 -1.70 -0.98 -4.58
N ARG A 231 -0.44 -0.56 -4.65
CA ARG A 231 -0.08 0.65 -5.39
C ARG A 231 0.00 0.29 -6.87
N ILE A 232 -0.98 0.77 -7.63
CA ILE A 232 -1.15 0.48 -9.05
C ILE A 232 -0.70 1.68 -9.87
N PHE A 233 0.30 1.49 -10.72
CA PHE A 233 0.75 2.52 -11.65
C PHE A 233 -0.18 2.57 -12.85
N VAL A 234 -0.73 3.75 -13.17
CA VAL A 234 -1.75 3.91 -14.19
C VAL A 234 -1.50 5.14 -15.07
N CYS A 235 -1.73 4.98 -16.38
CA CYS A 235 -1.72 6.08 -17.36
C CYS A 235 -2.90 5.89 -18.33
N PRO A 236 -4.07 6.51 -18.09
CA PRO A 236 -5.23 6.40 -18.98
C PRO A 236 -5.01 7.28 -20.23
N SER A 237 -4.43 6.68 -21.27
CA SER A 237 -4.18 7.32 -22.56
C SER A 237 -4.41 6.32 -23.69
N ASP A 238 -5.12 6.77 -24.74
CA ASP A 238 -5.37 5.99 -25.96
C ASP A 238 -4.08 5.74 -26.76
N ASN A 239 -3.06 6.55 -26.51
CA ASN A 239 -1.78 6.43 -27.21
C ASN A 239 -0.88 5.36 -26.54
N THR A 240 -1.32 4.12 -26.63
CA THR A 240 -0.64 2.96 -26.03
C THR A 240 0.84 2.89 -26.36
N GLN A 241 1.23 3.24 -27.60
CA GLN A 241 2.65 3.19 -28.02
C GLN A 241 3.50 4.21 -27.24
N VAL A 242 3.01 5.44 -27.10
CA VAL A 242 3.71 6.49 -26.32
C VAL A 242 3.83 6.07 -24.86
N VAL A 243 2.76 5.51 -24.29
CA VAL A 243 2.78 5.04 -22.89
C VAL A 243 3.80 3.93 -22.71
N ARG A 244 3.81 2.90 -23.59
CA ARG A 244 4.77 1.79 -23.51
C ARG A 244 6.21 2.27 -23.58
N GLU A 245 6.55 3.14 -24.54
CA GLU A 245 7.92 3.66 -24.66
C GLU A 245 8.34 4.48 -23.44
N ALA A 246 7.47 5.33 -22.90
CA ALA A 246 7.76 6.12 -21.72
C ALA A 246 7.85 5.26 -20.45
N ALA A 247 7.01 4.22 -20.32
CA ALA A 247 6.98 3.30 -19.20
C ALA A 247 8.27 2.47 -19.07
N LYS A 248 8.92 2.10 -20.19
CA LYS A 248 10.20 1.36 -20.18
C LYS A 248 11.27 2.06 -19.34
N PHE A 249 11.31 3.40 -19.36
CA PHE A 249 12.24 4.15 -18.52
C PHE A 249 11.93 4.01 -17.02
N ALA A 250 10.67 4.15 -16.64
CA ALA A 250 10.25 3.98 -15.24
C ALA A 250 10.50 2.54 -14.75
N ILE A 251 10.15 1.55 -15.57
CA ILE A 251 10.40 0.13 -15.27
C ILE A 251 11.90 -0.13 -15.10
N ALA A 252 12.74 0.31 -16.04
CA ALA A 252 14.18 0.13 -15.95
C ALA A 252 14.77 0.77 -14.69
N ALA A 253 14.34 1.98 -14.34
CA ALA A 253 14.83 2.68 -13.16
C ALA A 253 14.54 1.92 -11.86
N TYR A 254 13.34 1.34 -11.73
CA TYR A 254 12.96 0.58 -10.54
C TYR A 254 13.51 -0.86 -10.56
N MET A 255 13.41 -1.57 -11.68
CA MET A 255 13.80 -2.97 -11.77
C MET A 255 15.31 -3.19 -11.63
N ASN A 256 16.12 -2.15 -11.72
CA ASN A 256 17.55 -2.22 -11.41
C ASN A 256 17.87 -2.10 -9.90
N VAL A 257 16.90 -1.75 -9.06
CA VAL A 257 17.09 -1.80 -7.61
C VAL A 257 17.01 -3.27 -7.17
N PRO A 258 18.01 -3.79 -6.43
CA PRO A 258 18.12 -5.23 -6.15
C PRO A 258 16.88 -5.87 -5.51
N VAL A 259 16.14 -5.12 -4.70
CA VAL A 259 14.91 -5.64 -4.06
C VAL A 259 13.80 -5.90 -5.07
N TYR A 260 13.66 -5.03 -6.08
CA TYR A 260 12.66 -5.19 -7.14
C TYR A 260 13.10 -6.22 -8.19
N ALA A 261 14.39 -6.26 -8.56
CA ALA A 261 14.91 -7.29 -9.44
C ALA A 261 14.60 -8.69 -8.89
N LYS A 262 14.98 -8.94 -7.62
CA LYS A 262 14.68 -10.22 -6.94
C LYS A 262 13.19 -10.49 -6.76
N PHE A 263 12.36 -9.46 -6.73
CA PHE A 263 10.92 -9.61 -6.68
C PHE A 263 10.37 -10.08 -8.03
N GLN A 264 10.80 -9.47 -9.13
CA GLN A 264 10.40 -9.92 -10.47
C GLN A 264 10.91 -11.33 -10.80
N GLU A 265 12.13 -11.68 -10.38
CA GLU A 265 12.63 -13.07 -10.46
C GLU A 265 11.71 -14.03 -9.70
N TRP A 266 11.28 -13.67 -8.49
CA TRP A 266 10.40 -14.49 -7.65
C TRP A 266 8.99 -14.63 -8.24
N LEU A 267 8.51 -13.62 -8.98
CA LEU A 267 7.25 -13.66 -9.74
C LEU A 267 7.39 -14.40 -11.10
N GLY A 268 8.60 -14.84 -11.46
CA GLY A 268 8.84 -15.60 -12.69
C GLY A 268 9.26 -14.78 -13.90
N ARG A 269 9.37 -13.44 -13.79
CA ARG A 269 9.79 -12.55 -14.89
C ARG A 269 11.31 -12.40 -15.06
N GLY A 270 12.10 -13.23 -14.38
CA GLY A 270 13.56 -13.21 -14.51
C GLY A 270 14.03 -13.28 -15.96
N PRO A 271 13.62 -14.29 -16.74
CA PRO A 271 14.03 -14.43 -18.13
C PRO A 271 13.68 -13.23 -19.02
N GLU A 272 12.55 -12.60 -18.80
CA GLU A 272 12.07 -11.45 -19.59
C GLU A 272 12.85 -10.16 -19.29
N LEU A 273 13.44 -10.05 -18.10
CA LEU A 273 14.19 -8.87 -17.66
C LEU A 273 15.71 -9.04 -17.71
N GLU A 274 16.23 -10.26 -17.98
CA GLU A 274 17.67 -10.57 -18.02
C GLU A 274 18.43 -9.67 -18.99
N GLY A 275 17.90 -9.50 -20.21
CA GLY A 275 18.50 -8.62 -21.23
C GLY A 275 18.59 -7.15 -20.78
N MET A 276 17.56 -6.67 -20.10
CA MET A 276 17.54 -5.32 -19.54
C MET A 276 18.61 -5.17 -18.45
N TRP A 277 18.72 -6.10 -17.50
CA TRP A 277 19.73 -6.05 -16.44
C TRP A 277 21.14 -6.13 -16.98
N ALA A 278 21.40 -7.00 -17.95
CA ALA A 278 22.72 -7.14 -18.61
C ALA A 278 23.14 -5.82 -19.28
N ALA A 279 22.27 -5.24 -20.10
CA ALA A 279 22.56 -3.98 -20.80
C ALA A 279 22.73 -2.80 -19.82
N TRP A 280 21.88 -2.73 -18.78
CA TRP A 280 21.97 -1.69 -17.77
C TRP A 280 23.28 -1.75 -16.98
N SER A 281 23.70 -2.93 -16.55
CA SER A 281 24.97 -3.13 -15.84
C SER A 281 26.18 -2.81 -16.72
N GLY A 282 26.06 -3.06 -18.02
CA GLY A 282 27.06 -2.67 -19.04
C GLY A 282 27.08 -1.18 -19.38
N GLY A 283 26.15 -0.38 -18.83
CA GLY A 283 26.04 1.06 -19.07
C GLY A 283 25.26 1.45 -20.34
N ASP A 284 24.78 0.48 -21.10
CA ASP A 284 23.99 0.73 -22.31
C ASP A 284 22.51 0.92 -21.97
N ARG A 285 22.16 2.19 -21.66
CA ARG A 285 20.78 2.55 -21.28
C ARG A 285 19.79 2.35 -22.43
N LYS A 286 20.22 2.59 -23.66
CA LYS A 286 19.35 2.44 -24.84
C LYS A 286 19.02 0.98 -25.08
N ALA A 287 20.01 0.09 -25.04
CA ALA A 287 19.80 -1.35 -25.17
C ALA A 287 18.96 -1.88 -23.99
N ALA A 288 19.18 -1.39 -22.77
CA ALA A 288 18.38 -1.79 -21.63
C ALA A 288 16.89 -1.47 -21.80
N LEU A 289 16.53 -0.27 -22.25
CA LEU A 289 15.14 0.10 -22.53
C LEU A 289 14.55 -0.74 -23.68
N ALA A 290 15.33 -0.96 -24.75
CA ALA A 290 14.88 -1.76 -25.88
C ALA A 290 14.66 -3.25 -25.54
N ALA A 291 15.32 -3.76 -24.50
CA ALA A 291 15.16 -5.13 -24.04
C ALA A 291 13.87 -5.36 -23.20
N ILE A 292 13.18 -4.31 -22.78
CA ILE A 292 11.89 -4.44 -22.08
C ILE A 292 10.79 -4.66 -23.11
N SER A 293 10.14 -5.80 -23.06
CA SER A 293 9.02 -6.12 -23.96
C SER A 293 7.76 -5.34 -23.59
N ASP A 294 6.85 -5.22 -24.54
CA ASP A 294 5.56 -4.60 -24.29
C ASP A 294 4.73 -5.42 -23.28
N ASP A 295 4.88 -6.76 -23.27
CA ASP A 295 4.21 -7.64 -22.30
C ASP A 295 4.64 -7.32 -20.85
N VAL A 296 5.91 -7.00 -20.61
CA VAL A 296 6.38 -6.56 -19.29
C VAL A 296 5.79 -5.21 -18.91
N VAL A 297 5.65 -4.29 -19.87
CA VAL A 297 4.99 -3.00 -19.62
C VAL A 297 3.53 -3.22 -19.27
N ASP A 298 2.80 -3.99 -20.06
CA ASP A 298 1.37 -4.27 -19.88
C ASP A 298 1.08 -5.01 -18.57
N ALA A 299 2.04 -5.81 -18.08
CA ALA A 299 1.91 -6.48 -16.79
C ALA A 299 2.10 -5.53 -15.59
N LEU A 300 2.92 -4.49 -15.72
CA LEU A 300 3.34 -3.64 -14.59
C LEU A 300 2.70 -2.25 -14.57
N ILE A 301 2.19 -1.77 -15.70
CA ILE A 301 1.58 -0.44 -15.85
C ILE A 301 0.19 -0.60 -16.47
N VAL A 302 -0.82 -0.20 -15.73
CA VAL A 302 -2.19 -0.14 -16.24
C VAL A 302 -2.29 1.01 -17.25
N HIS A 303 -2.73 0.74 -18.48
CA HIS A 303 -2.87 1.78 -19.51
C HIS A 303 -3.95 1.42 -20.55
N GLY A 304 -4.26 2.38 -21.41
CA GLY A 304 -5.32 2.29 -22.40
C GLY A 304 -6.39 3.38 -22.17
N THR A 305 -7.58 3.21 -22.74
CA THR A 305 -8.70 4.09 -22.44
C THR A 305 -9.05 4.07 -20.95
N PRO A 306 -9.72 5.08 -20.39
CA PRO A 306 -10.17 5.04 -19.00
C PRO A 306 -11.00 3.79 -18.67
N ASP A 307 -11.87 3.32 -19.58
CA ASP A 307 -12.65 2.10 -19.38
C ASP A 307 -11.76 0.86 -19.28
N GLN A 308 -10.77 0.73 -20.16
CA GLN A 308 -9.80 -0.35 -20.12
C GLN A 308 -8.95 -0.30 -18.84
N CYS A 309 -8.59 0.89 -18.39
CA CYS A 309 -7.87 1.04 -17.12
C CYS A 309 -8.74 0.59 -15.93
N ARG A 310 -10.04 0.97 -15.90
CA ARG A 310 -10.95 0.52 -14.84
C ARG A 310 -11.13 -1.00 -14.85
N GLU A 311 -11.26 -1.62 -16.01
CA GLU A 311 -11.32 -3.09 -16.13
C GLU A 311 -10.05 -3.75 -15.58
N GLN A 312 -8.87 -3.24 -15.95
CA GLN A 312 -7.61 -3.76 -15.45
C GLN A 312 -7.48 -3.58 -13.92
N ILE A 313 -7.88 -2.42 -13.37
CA ILE A 313 -7.90 -2.18 -11.92
C ILE A 313 -8.87 -3.14 -11.23
N GLY A 314 -10.04 -3.38 -11.84
CA GLY A 314 -11.02 -4.36 -11.36
C GLY A 314 -10.42 -5.75 -11.17
N ARG A 315 -9.54 -6.19 -12.08
CA ARG A 315 -8.84 -7.49 -11.97
C ARG A 315 -7.95 -7.58 -10.72
N TYR A 316 -7.31 -6.50 -10.27
CA TYR A 316 -6.58 -6.51 -8.99
C TYR A 316 -7.53 -6.75 -7.82
N LEU A 317 -8.68 -6.08 -7.81
CA LEU A 317 -9.70 -6.24 -6.76
C LEU A 317 -10.30 -7.64 -6.77
N ASP A 318 -10.57 -8.20 -7.95
CA ASP A 318 -11.10 -9.56 -8.10
C ASP A 318 -10.09 -10.62 -7.64
N ASN A 319 -8.81 -10.33 -7.75
CA ASN A 319 -7.71 -11.22 -7.37
C ASN A 319 -7.27 -11.10 -5.90
N GLY A 320 -7.95 -10.27 -5.09
CA GLY A 320 -7.74 -10.22 -3.64
C GLY A 320 -7.15 -8.91 -3.10
N VAL A 321 -6.97 -7.89 -3.94
CA VAL A 321 -6.69 -6.53 -3.45
C VAL A 321 -7.98 -5.97 -2.81
N THR A 322 -7.84 -5.38 -1.64
CA THR A 322 -8.96 -4.69 -0.96
C THR A 322 -8.94 -3.19 -1.23
N THR A 323 -7.77 -2.60 -1.43
CA THR A 323 -7.59 -1.18 -1.73
C THR A 323 -6.69 -0.99 -2.94
N ALA A 324 -7.25 -0.47 -4.03
CA ALA A 324 -6.50 -0.05 -5.21
C ALA A 324 -6.00 1.39 -5.01
N ALA A 325 -4.75 1.58 -4.63
CA ALA A 325 -4.11 2.88 -4.48
C ALA A 325 -3.44 3.30 -5.80
N LEU A 326 -4.14 4.10 -6.59
CA LEU A 326 -3.69 4.49 -7.92
C LEU A 326 -2.53 5.49 -7.84
N ALA A 327 -1.47 5.23 -8.60
CA ALA A 327 -0.36 6.14 -8.82
C ALA A 327 -0.37 6.59 -10.28
N LEU A 328 -0.93 7.76 -10.53
CA LEU A 328 -1.02 8.31 -11.87
C LEU A 328 0.38 8.65 -12.39
N LEU A 329 0.73 8.09 -13.53
CA LEU A 329 1.98 8.36 -14.23
C LEU A 329 1.71 9.24 -15.46
N PRO A 330 2.26 10.45 -15.56
CA PRO A 330 2.09 11.32 -16.72
C PRO A 330 3.04 10.90 -17.86
N LEU A 331 2.87 9.66 -18.36
CA LEU A 331 3.70 9.09 -19.42
C LEU A 331 3.36 9.66 -20.80
N ASP A 332 2.13 10.09 -20.98
CA ASP A 332 1.69 10.87 -22.12
C ASP A 332 1.68 12.36 -21.73
N LYS A 333 2.38 13.20 -22.51
CA LYS A 333 2.50 14.64 -22.24
C LYS A 333 1.20 15.42 -22.47
N GLU A 334 0.29 14.84 -23.23
CA GLU A 334 -1.02 15.43 -23.53
C GLU A 334 -2.08 15.05 -22.49
N LEU A 335 -1.73 14.16 -21.53
CA LEU A 335 -2.64 13.72 -20.49
C LEU A 335 -3.00 14.86 -19.53
N ASP A 336 -4.26 15.24 -19.49
CA ASP A 336 -4.81 16.05 -18.40
C ASP A 336 -4.97 15.15 -17.15
N GLN A 337 -4.09 15.34 -16.18
CA GLN A 337 -4.05 14.50 -14.99
C GLN A 337 -5.32 14.63 -14.14
N ARG A 338 -5.97 15.80 -14.15
CA ARG A 338 -7.20 16.02 -13.39
C ARG A 338 -8.39 15.32 -14.03
N GLU A 339 -8.49 15.40 -15.35
CA GLU A 339 -9.49 14.65 -16.11
C GLU A 339 -9.27 13.14 -16.01
N ALA A 340 -8.00 12.72 -16.09
CA ALA A 340 -7.60 11.32 -15.91
C ALA A 340 -8.05 10.75 -14.54
N MET A 341 -7.85 11.49 -13.46
CA MET A 341 -8.32 11.07 -12.13
C MET A 341 -9.83 10.94 -12.05
N ARG A 342 -10.59 11.87 -12.67
CA ARG A 342 -12.07 11.76 -12.75
C ARG A 342 -12.49 10.53 -13.54
N ALA A 343 -11.85 10.30 -14.67
CA ALA A 343 -12.18 9.20 -15.57
C ALA A 343 -11.88 7.81 -15.00
N LEU A 344 -10.92 7.72 -14.07
CA LEU A 344 -10.59 6.49 -13.35
C LEU A 344 -11.50 6.21 -12.15
N ALA A 345 -12.31 7.17 -11.72
CA ALA A 345 -13.26 6.99 -10.64
C ALA A 345 -14.32 5.94 -10.96
N GLY A 346 -14.77 5.20 -9.96
CA GLY A 346 -15.74 4.12 -10.15
C GLY A 346 -15.14 2.83 -10.71
N ALA A 347 -13.81 2.65 -10.62
CA ALA A 347 -13.12 1.40 -10.95
C ALA A 347 -13.42 0.28 -9.96
#